data_92b12ed4bc75db25d391d7b8cfa47b7b
#
_entry.id   92b12ed4bc75db25d391d7b8cfa47b7b
#
_cell.length_a   1.000
_cell.length_b   1.000
_cell.length_c   1.000
_cell.angle_alpha   90.00
_cell.angle_beta   90.00
_cell.angle_gamma   90.00
#
_symmetry.space_group_name_H-M   'P 1'
#
loop_
_entity.id
_entity.type
_entity.pdbx_description
1 polymer ?
#
loop_
_entity_poly.entity_id
_entity_poly.type
_entity_poly.pdbx_seq_one_letter_code
_entity_poly.pdbx_strand_id
1 'polypeptide(L)'
;NDNNKLKQRRTMIAKNLTDLIGKTPLLELGTYSAKRGIETAILAKVEYFNPGGSVKDRVALSMIEDAERKGLLKPGATIIEPTSGNTGVGLALVSAVKGYKLILTMPETMSVERRNLVKAYGATVKLTPGKQGMAGAIQAAEELRDATPGSIILQQFVNPANPQAHYNTTGVEIWEQTEGNVDIFVAGVGTGGTLSGIGRRLKEHNPNVKIVAVEPASSPVLSGGNSGPHKIQGIGAGFVPKTYNADIVDEVLTVSNDDAIRTGRQLAAEEGLLV
;
A
#
# COMPACT_ATOMS: atom_id res chain seq x y z
N ASN A 1 42.20 4.14 -3.31
CA ASN A 1 40.78 3.91 -3.67
C ASN A 1 39.93 3.24 -2.62
N ASP A 2 40.54 2.83 -1.46
CA ASP A 2 39.77 2.23 -0.34
C ASP A 2 39.06 3.26 0.56
N ASN A 3 39.49 4.50 0.54
CA ASN A 3 38.82 5.57 1.29
C ASN A 3 37.41 5.94 0.78
N ASN A 4 37.05 5.58 -0.45
CA ASN A 4 35.70 5.81 -0.98
C ASN A 4 34.73 4.66 -0.61
N LYS A 5 35.24 3.44 -0.39
CA LYS A 5 34.41 2.32 0.09
C LYS A 5 34.10 2.41 1.60
N LEU A 6 34.99 3.03 2.38
CA LEU A 6 34.78 3.28 3.80
C LEU A 6 33.80 4.43 4.09
N LYS A 7 33.64 5.38 3.17
CA LYS A 7 32.62 6.44 3.28
C LYS A 7 31.19 5.94 3.06
N GLN A 8 30.98 4.77 2.44
CA GLN A 8 29.65 4.17 2.23
C GLN A 8 29.10 3.38 3.44
N ARG A 9 29.92 3.13 4.46
CA ARG A 9 29.48 2.60 5.76
C ARG A 9 29.21 3.75 6.76
N ARG A 10 28.53 4.81 6.35
CA ARG A 10 27.86 5.66 7.33
C ARG A 10 26.71 4.83 7.91
N THR A 11 26.86 4.36 9.12
CA THR A 11 25.78 3.87 9.95
C THR A 11 24.64 4.87 9.82
N MET A 12 23.56 4.45 9.15
CA MET A 12 22.43 5.33 8.90
C MET A 12 21.66 5.45 10.21
N ILE A 13 21.96 6.48 10.98
CA ILE A 13 21.14 6.82 12.13
C ILE A 13 19.95 7.61 11.59
N ALA A 14 18.76 6.97 11.58
CA ALA A 14 17.51 7.62 11.25
C ALA A 14 17.15 8.65 12.32
N LYS A 15 16.69 9.82 11.92
CA LYS A 15 16.30 10.88 12.86
C LYS A 15 14.90 10.65 13.42
N ASN A 16 14.06 10.01 12.67
CA ASN A 16 12.71 9.61 13.04
C ASN A 16 12.30 8.35 12.28
N LEU A 17 11.16 7.77 12.64
CA LEU A 17 10.73 6.50 12.08
C LEU A 17 10.32 6.59 10.60
N THR A 18 9.90 7.77 10.12
CA THR A 18 9.54 7.94 8.70
C THR A 18 10.75 7.86 7.77
N ASP A 19 11.97 8.11 8.26
CA ASP A 19 13.21 7.94 7.49
C ASP A 19 13.48 6.46 7.11
N LEU A 20 12.82 5.52 7.79
CA LEU A 20 12.94 4.08 7.56
C LEU A 20 11.86 3.54 6.61
N ILE A 21 10.92 4.37 6.16
CA ILE A 21 9.90 3.98 5.19
C ILE A 21 10.55 3.82 3.81
N GLY A 22 10.24 2.70 3.15
CA GLY A 22 10.81 2.38 1.86
C GLY A 22 12.15 1.65 1.94
N LYS A 23 12.87 1.63 0.83
CA LYS A 23 14.16 0.89 0.67
C LYS A 23 14.03 -0.57 1.07
N THR A 24 12.90 -1.15 0.81
CA THR A 24 12.58 -2.54 1.13
C THR A 24 13.36 -3.49 0.23
N PRO A 25 13.68 -4.71 0.68
CA PRO A 25 14.42 -5.66 -0.15
C PRO A 25 13.55 -6.29 -1.24
N LEU A 26 14.20 -6.80 -2.28
CA LEU A 26 13.69 -7.85 -3.14
C LEU A 26 14.16 -9.20 -2.60
N LEU A 27 13.27 -10.18 -2.56
CA LEU A 27 13.54 -11.57 -2.19
C LEU A 27 13.29 -12.45 -3.40
N GLU A 28 14.29 -13.24 -3.80
CA GLU A 28 14.10 -14.29 -4.80
C GLU A 28 13.41 -15.50 -4.19
N LEU A 29 12.33 -15.97 -4.82
CA LEU A 29 11.55 -17.12 -4.38
C LEU A 29 12.13 -18.43 -4.97
N GLY A 30 13.39 -18.73 -4.63
CA GLY A 30 14.16 -19.80 -5.24
C GLY A 30 13.63 -21.20 -4.90
N THR A 31 13.29 -21.47 -3.64
CA THR A 31 12.73 -22.76 -3.21
C THR A 31 11.35 -23.00 -3.81
N TYR A 32 10.51 -21.98 -3.82
CA TYR A 32 9.17 -22.04 -4.41
C TYR A 32 9.23 -22.35 -5.91
N SER A 33 10.12 -21.67 -6.63
CA SER A 33 10.32 -21.84 -8.08
C SER A 33 10.88 -23.22 -8.41
N ALA A 34 11.92 -23.67 -7.70
CA ALA A 34 12.55 -24.97 -7.93
C ALA A 34 11.58 -26.14 -7.76
N LYS A 35 10.73 -26.13 -6.72
CA LYS A 35 9.73 -27.16 -6.49
C LYS A 35 8.67 -27.28 -7.58
N ARG A 36 8.51 -26.22 -8.41
CA ARG A 36 7.51 -26.15 -9.50
C ARG A 36 8.11 -26.19 -10.89
N GLY A 37 9.44 -26.37 -10.98
CA GLY A 37 10.16 -26.37 -12.25
C GLY A 37 10.09 -25.03 -12.97
N ILE A 38 9.97 -23.92 -12.22
CA ILE A 38 9.95 -22.57 -12.79
C ILE A 38 11.40 -22.11 -12.93
N GLU A 39 11.84 -21.89 -14.16
CA GLU A 39 13.23 -21.49 -14.48
C GLU A 39 13.42 -19.97 -14.37
N THR A 40 12.34 -19.19 -14.53
CA THR A 40 12.35 -17.73 -14.43
C THR A 40 12.45 -17.29 -12.97
N ALA A 41 13.32 -16.33 -12.67
CA ALA A 41 13.40 -15.75 -11.34
C ALA A 41 12.12 -15.02 -10.97
N ILE A 42 11.54 -15.39 -9.82
CA ILE A 42 10.41 -14.68 -9.21
C ILE A 42 10.95 -13.86 -8.05
N LEU A 43 10.83 -12.53 -8.14
CA LEU A 43 11.30 -11.59 -7.13
C LEU A 43 10.11 -10.97 -6.40
N ALA A 44 10.08 -11.11 -5.08
CA ALA A 44 9.08 -10.49 -4.21
C ALA A 44 9.61 -9.19 -3.61
N LYS A 45 8.93 -8.06 -3.86
CA LYS A 45 9.21 -6.78 -3.17
C LYS A 45 8.58 -6.83 -1.79
N VAL A 46 9.41 -6.99 -0.75
CA VAL A 46 8.94 -7.36 0.59
C VAL A 46 8.58 -6.12 1.41
N GLU A 47 7.38 -5.60 1.20
CA GLU A 47 6.91 -4.35 1.78
C GLU A 47 6.56 -4.42 3.29
N TYR A 48 6.50 -5.60 3.90
CA TYR A 48 6.32 -5.70 5.35
C TYR A 48 7.55 -5.25 6.15
N PHE A 49 8.68 -5.03 5.52
CA PHE A 49 9.85 -4.40 6.14
C PHE A 49 9.69 -2.89 6.39
N ASN A 50 8.63 -2.27 5.87
CA ASN A 50 8.30 -0.91 6.31
C ASN A 50 7.96 -0.89 7.81
N PRO A 51 8.22 0.21 8.53
CA PRO A 51 8.03 0.30 9.99
C PRO A 51 6.62 -0.04 10.49
N GLY A 52 5.59 0.32 9.73
CA GLY A 52 4.19 -0.03 10.01
C GLY A 52 3.76 -1.38 9.42
N GLY A 53 4.68 -2.10 8.79
CA GLY A 53 4.48 -3.47 8.32
C GLY A 53 3.78 -3.61 6.97
N SER A 54 3.67 -2.56 6.16
CA SER A 54 3.07 -2.66 4.82
C SER A 54 3.50 -1.57 3.85
N VAL A 55 3.17 -1.78 2.58
CA VAL A 55 3.33 -0.80 1.50
C VAL A 55 2.61 0.53 1.77
N LYS A 56 1.60 0.54 2.64
CA LYS A 56 0.78 1.72 2.93
C LYS A 56 1.50 2.79 3.76
N ASP A 57 2.61 2.46 4.39
CA ASP A 57 3.46 3.46 5.05
C ASP A 57 3.94 4.51 4.04
N ARG A 58 4.33 4.07 2.83
CA ARG A 58 4.75 4.94 1.74
C ARG A 58 3.62 5.88 1.29
N VAL A 59 2.42 5.31 1.15
CA VAL A 59 1.22 6.06 0.73
C VAL A 59 0.84 7.09 1.78
N ALA A 60 0.83 6.69 3.05
CA ALA A 60 0.51 7.59 4.17
C ALA A 60 1.47 8.76 4.25
N LEU A 61 2.78 8.50 4.18
CA LEU A 61 3.80 9.54 4.20
C LEU A 61 3.64 10.50 3.02
N SER A 62 3.48 9.96 1.81
CA SER A 62 3.35 10.77 0.59
C SER A 62 2.10 11.65 0.61
N MET A 63 0.94 11.13 1.03
CA MET A 63 -0.30 11.91 1.09
C MET A 63 -0.21 13.04 2.13
N ILE A 64 0.40 12.78 3.29
CA ILE A 64 0.58 13.79 4.34
C ILE A 64 1.55 14.87 3.85
N GLU A 65 2.71 14.49 3.31
CA GLU A 65 3.70 15.46 2.82
C GLU A 65 3.20 16.27 1.62
N ASP A 66 2.39 15.67 0.76
CA ASP A 66 1.74 16.40 -0.33
C ASP A 66 0.74 17.45 0.19
N ALA A 67 -0.05 17.08 1.20
CA ALA A 67 -0.98 18.01 1.85
C ALA A 67 -0.26 19.15 2.59
N GLU A 68 0.88 18.87 3.25
CA GLU A 68 1.75 19.87 3.86
C GLU A 68 2.28 20.86 2.81
N ARG A 69 2.86 20.34 1.72
CA ARG A 69 3.44 21.13 0.64
C ARG A 69 2.43 22.02 -0.05
N LYS A 70 1.18 21.57 -0.16
CA LYS A 70 0.05 22.32 -0.72
C LYS A 70 -0.57 23.31 0.27
N GLY A 71 -0.11 23.34 1.52
CA GLY A 71 -0.68 24.20 2.57
C GLY A 71 -2.07 23.77 3.06
N LEU A 72 -2.51 22.57 2.69
CA LEU A 72 -3.80 22.00 3.09
C LEU A 72 -3.77 21.45 4.52
N LEU A 73 -2.60 21.03 4.99
CA LEU A 73 -2.38 20.47 6.30
C LEU A 73 -1.39 21.33 7.08
N LYS A 74 -1.87 21.97 8.15
CA LYS A 74 -1.05 22.83 9.03
C LYS A 74 -0.53 22.01 10.21
N PRO A 75 0.61 22.40 10.84
CA PRO A 75 1.11 21.73 12.03
C PRO A 75 0.03 21.57 13.12
N GLY A 76 -0.09 20.35 13.67
CA GLY A 76 -1.07 20.04 14.70
C GLY A 76 -2.52 19.87 14.23
N ALA A 77 -2.78 19.98 12.94
CA ALA A 77 -4.12 19.80 12.37
C ALA A 77 -4.61 18.34 12.54
N THR A 78 -5.90 18.15 12.27
CA THR A 78 -6.55 16.84 12.35
C THR A 78 -6.67 16.21 10.96
N ILE A 79 -6.17 15.01 10.82
CA ILE A 79 -6.38 14.14 9.65
C ILE A 79 -7.53 13.20 9.99
N ILE A 80 -8.45 13.03 9.05
CA ILE A 80 -9.57 12.08 9.16
C ILE A 80 -9.48 11.16 7.95
N GLU A 81 -9.64 9.84 8.16
CA GLU A 81 -9.65 8.90 7.02
C GLU A 81 -10.62 7.75 7.27
N PRO A 82 -11.51 7.45 6.33
CA PRO A 82 -12.37 6.27 6.40
C PRO A 82 -11.57 5.05 5.94
N THR A 83 -10.98 4.33 6.88
CA THR A 83 -10.21 3.12 6.57
C THR A 83 -10.10 2.20 7.78
N SER A 84 -10.13 0.92 7.52
CA SER A 84 -9.94 -0.14 8.51
C SER A 84 -8.68 -0.99 8.23
N GLY A 85 -7.96 -0.65 7.15
CA GLY A 85 -6.83 -1.42 6.66
C GLY A 85 -5.47 -0.83 7.01
N ASN A 86 -4.47 -1.31 6.28
CA ASN A 86 -3.07 -0.91 6.45
C ASN A 86 -2.81 0.58 6.23
N THR A 87 -3.66 1.26 5.45
CA THR A 87 -3.57 2.72 5.29
C THR A 87 -3.79 3.43 6.63
N GLY A 88 -4.74 2.96 7.44
CA GLY A 88 -4.96 3.50 8.79
C GLY A 88 -3.76 3.32 9.70
N VAL A 89 -3.05 2.19 9.60
CA VAL A 89 -1.81 1.94 10.36
C VAL A 89 -0.71 2.89 9.91
N GLY A 90 -0.47 3.02 8.60
CA GLY A 90 0.52 3.95 8.06
C GLY A 90 0.23 5.41 8.43
N LEU A 91 -1.03 5.84 8.33
CA LEU A 91 -1.44 7.17 8.76
C LEU A 91 -1.23 7.40 10.26
N ALA A 92 -1.53 6.39 11.09
CA ALA A 92 -1.34 6.49 12.53
C ALA A 92 0.15 6.65 12.90
N LEU A 93 1.01 5.84 12.29
CA LEU A 93 2.46 5.94 12.45
C LEU A 93 2.98 7.32 12.03
N VAL A 94 2.68 7.76 10.82
CA VAL A 94 3.19 9.04 10.28
C VAL A 94 2.62 10.23 11.05
N SER A 95 1.34 10.19 11.43
CA SER A 95 0.71 11.23 12.24
C SER A 95 1.36 11.35 13.61
N ALA A 96 1.66 10.23 14.26
CA ALA A 96 2.38 10.22 15.54
C ALA A 96 3.77 10.88 15.44
N VAL A 97 4.53 10.55 14.39
CA VAL A 97 5.88 11.12 14.18
C VAL A 97 5.82 12.61 13.84
N LYS A 98 4.85 13.04 13.02
CA LYS A 98 4.73 14.43 12.55
C LYS A 98 3.89 15.33 13.47
N GLY A 99 3.29 14.78 14.54
CA GLY A 99 2.51 15.54 15.52
C GLY A 99 1.11 15.94 15.05
N TYR A 100 0.50 15.16 14.13
CA TYR A 100 -0.88 15.35 13.72
C TYR A 100 -1.86 14.55 14.59
N LYS A 101 -3.06 15.09 14.76
CA LYS A 101 -4.18 14.34 15.30
C LYS A 101 -4.76 13.46 14.19
N LEU A 102 -5.08 12.21 14.51
CA LEU A 102 -5.70 11.30 13.54
C LEU A 102 -7.00 10.74 14.08
N ILE A 103 -8.05 10.81 13.26
CA ILE A 103 -9.33 10.15 13.50
C ILE A 103 -9.56 9.17 12.36
N LEU A 104 -9.70 7.89 12.70
CA LEU A 104 -10.06 6.85 11.73
C LEU A 104 -11.53 6.46 11.94
N THR A 105 -12.31 6.50 10.87
CA THR A 105 -13.68 6.00 10.87
C THR A 105 -13.72 4.60 10.26
N MET A 106 -14.38 3.67 10.92
CA MET A 106 -14.47 2.29 10.46
C MET A 106 -15.69 1.57 11.03
N PRO A 107 -16.22 0.55 10.33
CA PRO A 107 -17.29 -0.27 10.84
C PRO A 107 -16.92 -0.99 12.15
N GLU A 108 -17.86 -1.13 13.04
CA GLU A 108 -17.69 -1.84 14.33
C GLU A 108 -17.37 -3.34 14.17
N THR A 109 -17.57 -3.89 12.97
CA THR A 109 -17.20 -5.27 12.61
C THR A 109 -15.70 -5.49 12.47
N MET A 110 -14.91 -4.41 12.45
CA MET A 110 -13.45 -4.51 12.37
C MET A 110 -12.84 -5.09 13.65
N SER A 111 -11.76 -5.86 13.49
CA SER A 111 -11.13 -6.58 14.59
C SER A 111 -10.64 -5.64 15.71
N VAL A 112 -10.70 -6.13 16.94
CA VAL A 112 -10.25 -5.38 18.12
C VAL A 112 -8.77 -5.11 18.06
N GLU A 113 -7.98 -6.05 17.53
CA GLU A 113 -6.53 -5.95 17.38
C GLU A 113 -6.15 -4.76 16.50
N ARG A 114 -6.83 -4.58 15.36
CA ARG A 114 -6.60 -3.42 14.46
C ARG A 114 -6.95 -2.10 15.13
N ARG A 115 -8.05 -2.06 15.88
CA ARG A 115 -8.45 -0.87 16.64
C ARG A 115 -7.44 -0.53 17.72
N ASN A 116 -6.92 -1.53 18.44
CA ASN A 116 -5.92 -1.34 19.48
C ASN A 116 -4.57 -0.90 18.90
N LEU A 117 -4.17 -1.45 17.76
CA LEU A 117 -2.92 -1.08 17.08
C LEU A 117 -2.90 0.42 16.74
N VAL A 118 -3.94 0.93 16.08
CA VAL A 118 -3.96 2.36 15.70
C VAL A 118 -4.12 3.28 16.91
N LYS A 119 -4.83 2.84 17.95
CA LYS A 119 -4.92 3.58 19.22
C LYS A 119 -3.58 3.64 19.95
N ALA A 120 -2.74 2.62 19.86
CA ALA A 120 -1.41 2.62 20.43
C ALA A 120 -0.51 3.70 19.81
N TYR A 121 -0.73 4.07 18.54
CA TYR A 121 -0.10 5.23 17.90
C TYR A 121 -0.73 6.58 18.27
N GLY A 122 -1.78 6.60 19.11
CA GLY A 122 -2.47 7.82 19.51
C GLY A 122 -3.67 8.21 18.62
N ALA A 123 -4.06 7.39 17.65
CA ALA A 123 -5.21 7.67 16.81
C ALA A 123 -6.54 7.49 17.57
N THR A 124 -7.50 8.34 17.28
CA THR A 124 -8.89 8.18 17.71
C THR A 124 -9.64 7.29 16.71
N VAL A 125 -10.39 6.31 17.20
CA VAL A 125 -11.23 5.44 16.37
C VAL A 125 -12.70 5.78 16.58
N LYS A 126 -13.38 6.19 15.52
CA LYS A 126 -14.82 6.39 15.46
C LYS A 126 -15.45 5.16 14.78
N LEU A 127 -16.18 4.38 15.57
CA LEU A 127 -16.91 3.22 15.04
C LEU A 127 -18.25 3.65 14.43
N THR A 128 -18.61 3.02 13.32
CA THR A 128 -19.90 3.18 12.66
C THR A 128 -20.66 1.86 12.64
N PRO A 129 -22.01 1.91 12.50
CA PRO A 129 -22.83 0.69 12.49
C PRO A 129 -22.35 -0.30 11.42
N GLY A 130 -22.14 -1.56 11.80
CA GLY A 130 -21.63 -2.60 10.90
C GLY A 130 -22.46 -2.80 9.63
N LYS A 131 -23.78 -2.64 9.74
CA LYS A 131 -24.72 -2.76 8.61
C LYS A 131 -24.47 -1.73 7.50
N GLN A 132 -23.87 -0.58 7.82
CA GLN A 132 -23.56 0.48 6.85
C GLN A 132 -22.22 0.24 6.13
N GLY A 133 -21.42 -0.71 6.60
CA GLY A 133 -20.11 -1.02 5.99
C GLY A 133 -19.23 0.21 5.83
N MET A 134 -18.42 0.22 4.75
CA MET A 134 -17.53 1.35 4.46
C MET A 134 -18.27 2.64 4.07
N ALA A 135 -19.48 2.55 3.50
CA ALA A 135 -20.28 3.74 3.18
C ALA A 135 -20.59 4.55 4.44
N GLY A 136 -20.96 3.89 5.54
CA GLY A 136 -21.18 4.55 6.83
C GLY A 136 -19.91 5.17 7.41
N ALA A 137 -18.75 4.52 7.23
CA ALA A 137 -17.46 5.08 7.65
C ALA A 137 -17.08 6.33 6.85
N ILE A 138 -17.32 6.34 5.54
CA ILE A 138 -17.08 7.50 4.66
C ILE A 138 -17.96 8.67 5.09
N GLN A 139 -19.27 8.43 5.27
CA GLN A 139 -20.21 9.46 5.72
C GLN A 139 -19.78 10.06 7.06
N ALA A 140 -19.43 9.23 8.04
CA ALA A 140 -18.95 9.68 9.34
C ALA A 140 -17.64 10.50 9.25
N ALA A 141 -16.74 10.16 8.31
CA ALA A 141 -15.53 10.95 8.08
C ALA A 141 -15.86 12.33 7.52
N GLU A 142 -16.79 12.43 6.59
CA GLU A 142 -17.24 13.71 6.01
C GLU A 142 -17.92 14.58 7.05
N GLU A 143 -18.81 14.03 7.85
CA GLU A 143 -19.47 14.76 8.96
C GLU A 143 -18.46 15.27 9.98
N LEU A 144 -17.45 14.46 10.34
CA LEU A 144 -16.38 14.88 11.26
C LEU A 144 -15.50 15.97 10.66
N ARG A 145 -15.17 15.89 9.36
CA ARG A 145 -14.41 16.94 8.66
C ARG A 145 -15.16 18.26 8.72
N ASP A 146 -16.45 18.25 8.42
CA ASP A 146 -17.27 19.45 8.38
C ASP A 146 -17.46 20.07 9.77
N ALA A 147 -17.47 19.23 10.82
CA ALA A 147 -17.54 19.67 12.21
C ALA A 147 -16.17 20.04 12.83
N THR A 148 -15.05 19.80 12.14
CA THR A 148 -13.70 20.01 12.67
C THR A 148 -12.92 21.00 11.78
N PRO A 149 -12.96 22.31 12.09
CA PRO A 149 -12.27 23.31 11.28
C PRO A 149 -10.78 22.99 11.08
N GLY A 150 -10.29 23.09 9.85
CA GLY A 150 -8.90 22.82 9.48
C GLY A 150 -8.53 21.35 9.40
N SER A 151 -9.49 20.42 9.55
CA SER A 151 -9.26 19.01 9.29
C SER A 151 -9.35 18.68 7.79
N ILE A 152 -8.70 17.59 7.39
CA ILE A 152 -8.74 17.08 6.02
C ILE A 152 -8.99 15.59 5.98
N ILE A 153 -9.58 15.11 4.86
CA ILE A 153 -9.63 13.70 4.49
C ILE A 153 -8.64 13.52 3.33
N LEU A 154 -7.71 12.57 3.45
CA LEU A 154 -6.65 12.36 2.46
C LEU A 154 -7.11 11.61 1.21
N GLN A 155 -8.14 10.75 1.34
CA GLN A 155 -8.83 10.08 0.23
C GLN A 155 -7.94 9.16 -0.63
N GLN A 156 -7.43 8.08 -0.06
CA GLN A 156 -6.48 7.16 -0.70
C GLN A 156 -6.88 6.65 -2.10
N PHE A 157 -8.18 6.56 -2.41
CA PHE A 157 -8.69 6.04 -3.68
C PHE A 157 -8.72 7.06 -4.84
N VAL A 158 -8.53 8.34 -4.52
CA VAL A 158 -8.58 9.44 -5.51
C VAL A 158 -7.36 10.34 -5.44
N ASN A 159 -6.56 10.29 -4.38
CA ASN A 159 -5.43 11.17 -4.14
C ASN A 159 -4.24 10.80 -5.04
N PRO A 160 -3.77 11.69 -5.93
CA PRO A 160 -2.65 11.42 -6.82
C PRO A 160 -1.32 11.21 -6.08
N ALA A 161 -1.19 11.67 -4.84
CA ALA A 161 0.00 11.41 -4.01
C ALA A 161 0.20 9.92 -3.71
N ASN A 162 -0.86 9.10 -3.78
CA ASN A 162 -0.76 7.65 -3.62
C ASN A 162 0.06 7.01 -4.77
N PRO A 163 -0.35 7.03 -6.05
CA PRO A 163 0.49 6.50 -7.11
C PRO A 163 1.84 7.23 -7.22
N GLN A 164 1.90 8.52 -6.89
CA GLN A 164 3.13 9.29 -6.94
C GLN A 164 4.18 8.79 -5.92
N ALA A 165 3.76 8.29 -4.75
CA ALA A 165 4.65 7.63 -3.79
C ALA A 165 5.42 6.47 -4.44
N HIS A 166 4.70 5.63 -5.16
CA HIS A 166 5.28 4.45 -5.81
C HIS A 166 6.11 4.79 -7.04
N TYR A 167 5.69 5.80 -7.78
CA TYR A 167 6.46 6.31 -8.91
C TYR A 167 7.82 6.85 -8.46
N ASN A 168 7.85 7.60 -7.36
CA ASN A 168 9.06 8.25 -6.85
C ASN A 168 9.97 7.32 -6.04
N THR A 169 9.44 6.25 -5.46
CA THR A 169 10.20 5.39 -4.53
C THR A 169 10.20 3.93 -4.95
N THR A 170 9.11 3.21 -4.80
CA THR A 170 9.03 1.77 -5.03
C THR A 170 9.45 1.36 -6.44
N GLY A 171 9.00 2.10 -7.46
CA GLY A 171 9.35 1.83 -8.85
C GLY A 171 10.83 2.11 -9.14
N VAL A 172 11.40 3.14 -8.52
CA VAL A 172 12.84 3.45 -8.60
C VAL A 172 13.65 2.33 -7.96
N GLU A 173 13.28 1.95 -6.74
CA GLU A 173 13.95 0.87 -6.01
C GLU A 173 13.94 -0.45 -6.78
N ILE A 174 12.81 -0.84 -7.37
CA ILE A 174 12.70 -2.07 -8.17
C ILE A 174 13.65 -1.98 -9.37
N TRP A 175 13.63 -0.87 -10.11
CA TRP A 175 14.49 -0.68 -11.28
C TRP A 175 15.97 -0.77 -10.92
N GLU A 176 16.40 -0.10 -9.85
CA GLU A 176 17.77 -0.11 -9.38
C GLU A 176 18.21 -1.48 -8.84
N GLN A 177 17.36 -2.13 -8.03
CA GLN A 177 17.65 -3.44 -7.42
C GLN A 177 17.73 -4.57 -8.45
N THR A 178 17.03 -4.45 -9.57
CA THR A 178 17.08 -5.42 -10.68
C THR A 178 18.07 -5.03 -11.76
N GLU A 179 18.79 -3.91 -11.60
CA GLU A 179 19.68 -3.35 -12.64
C GLU A 179 18.94 -3.18 -13.99
N GLY A 180 17.64 -2.86 -13.92
CA GLY A 180 16.78 -2.69 -15.08
C GLY A 180 16.26 -3.99 -15.71
N ASN A 181 16.57 -5.14 -15.14
CA ASN A 181 16.13 -6.45 -15.67
C ASN A 181 14.76 -6.81 -15.10
N VAL A 182 13.73 -6.21 -15.65
CA VAL A 182 12.32 -6.49 -15.31
C VAL A 182 11.56 -6.77 -16.60
N ASP A 183 11.04 -7.98 -16.74
CA ASP A 183 10.19 -8.37 -17.87
C ASP A 183 8.73 -8.20 -17.55
N ILE A 184 8.32 -8.59 -16.35
CA ILE A 184 6.93 -8.59 -15.89
C ILE A 184 6.86 -8.02 -14.49
N PHE A 185 5.97 -7.06 -14.28
CA PHE A 185 5.59 -6.55 -12.95
C PHE A 185 4.16 -6.95 -12.62
N VAL A 186 3.97 -7.64 -11.50
CA VAL A 186 2.66 -8.13 -11.04
C VAL A 186 2.31 -7.48 -9.71
N ALA A 187 1.10 -6.92 -9.59
CA ALA A 187 0.62 -6.38 -8.33
C ALA A 187 -0.89 -6.56 -8.14
N GLY A 188 -1.30 -6.85 -6.92
CA GLY A 188 -2.70 -6.82 -6.50
C GLY A 188 -3.24 -5.39 -6.46
N VAL A 189 -4.49 -5.21 -6.88
CA VAL A 189 -5.12 -3.89 -6.96
C VAL A 189 -6.12 -3.69 -5.83
N GLY A 190 -5.73 -2.87 -4.84
CA GLY A 190 -6.63 -2.31 -3.84
C GLY A 190 -7.05 -0.90 -4.26
N THR A 191 -6.21 0.11 -3.99
CA THR A 191 -6.39 1.47 -4.52
C THR A 191 -5.88 1.63 -5.95
N GLY A 192 -5.05 0.72 -6.43
CA GLY A 192 -4.40 0.82 -7.74
C GLY A 192 -3.13 1.68 -7.75
N GLY A 193 -2.84 2.39 -6.67
CA GLY A 193 -1.69 3.31 -6.61
C GLY A 193 -0.34 2.61 -6.80
N THR A 194 -0.16 1.45 -6.18
CA THR A 194 1.07 0.64 -6.31
C THR A 194 1.32 0.24 -7.77
N LEU A 195 0.31 -0.39 -8.39
CA LEU A 195 0.41 -0.83 -9.79
C LEU A 195 0.65 0.35 -10.73
N SER A 196 -0.12 1.43 -10.57
CA SER A 196 -0.07 2.60 -11.44
C SER A 196 1.25 3.36 -11.32
N GLY A 197 1.73 3.60 -10.11
CA GLY A 197 2.98 4.32 -9.89
C GLY A 197 4.21 3.54 -10.34
N ILE A 198 4.32 2.28 -9.95
CA ILE A 198 5.43 1.41 -10.35
C ILE A 198 5.37 1.14 -11.87
N GLY A 199 4.21 0.74 -12.38
CA GLY A 199 4.05 0.41 -13.79
C GLY A 199 4.41 1.57 -14.70
N ARG A 200 3.96 2.80 -14.38
CA ARG A 200 4.36 4.01 -15.10
C ARG A 200 5.88 4.19 -15.07
N ARG A 201 6.51 4.06 -13.89
CA ARG A 201 7.96 4.23 -13.73
C ARG A 201 8.75 3.21 -14.55
N LEU A 202 8.34 1.96 -14.51
CA LEU A 202 9.01 0.89 -15.25
C LEU A 202 8.85 1.06 -16.76
N LYS A 203 7.65 1.37 -17.27
CA LYS A 203 7.41 1.59 -18.70
C LYS A 203 8.11 2.82 -19.25
N GLU A 204 8.37 3.86 -18.46
CA GLU A 204 9.18 5.00 -18.86
C GLU A 204 10.66 4.61 -19.11
N HIS A 205 11.17 3.62 -18.39
CA HIS A 205 12.52 3.09 -18.59
C HIS A 205 12.57 2.03 -19.70
N ASN A 206 11.60 1.13 -19.71
CA ASN A 206 11.47 0.06 -20.71
C ASN A 206 9.99 -0.16 -21.05
N PRO A 207 9.52 0.34 -22.21
CA PRO A 207 8.14 0.19 -22.65
C PRO A 207 7.66 -1.28 -22.80
N ASN A 208 8.59 -2.22 -22.92
CA ASN A 208 8.27 -3.64 -23.09
C ASN A 208 7.97 -4.37 -21.78
N VAL A 209 8.19 -3.74 -20.62
CA VAL A 209 7.79 -4.35 -19.33
C VAL A 209 6.30 -4.60 -19.33
N LYS A 210 5.92 -5.85 -19.10
CA LYS A 210 4.51 -6.24 -18.99
C LYS A 210 3.98 -5.93 -17.59
N ILE A 211 2.89 -5.18 -17.52
CA ILE A 211 2.23 -4.79 -16.26
C ILE A 211 0.98 -5.64 -16.08
N VAL A 212 0.94 -6.43 -15.03
CA VAL A 212 -0.14 -7.37 -14.73
C VAL A 212 -0.85 -6.96 -13.43
N ALA A 213 -2.12 -6.63 -13.54
CA ALA A 213 -2.99 -6.37 -12.41
C ALA A 213 -3.60 -7.67 -11.88
N VAL A 214 -3.71 -7.81 -10.57
CA VAL A 214 -4.38 -8.94 -9.93
C VAL A 214 -5.60 -8.47 -9.16
N GLU A 215 -6.73 -9.13 -9.37
CA GLU A 215 -7.98 -8.90 -8.63
C GLU A 215 -8.61 -10.23 -8.17
N PRO A 216 -9.51 -10.20 -7.14
CA PRO A 216 -10.21 -11.40 -6.71
C PRO A 216 -11.18 -11.91 -7.78
N ALA A 217 -11.16 -13.21 -8.03
CA ALA A 217 -12.07 -13.85 -9.03
C ALA A 217 -13.57 -13.67 -8.68
N SER A 218 -13.90 -13.54 -7.40
CA SER A 218 -15.28 -13.27 -6.94
C SER A 218 -15.68 -11.79 -6.94
N SER A 219 -14.76 -10.89 -7.30
CA SER A 219 -15.00 -9.44 -7.42
C SER A 219 -14.21 -8.84 -8.58
N PRO A 220 -14.39 -9.32 -9.84
CA PRO A 220 -13.53 -9.00 -10.98
C PRO A 220 -13.95 -7.67 -11.65
N VAL A 221 -13.98 -6.58 -10.89
CA VAL A 221 -14.46 -5.27 -11.36
C VAL A 221 -13.54 -4.62 -12.41
N LEU A 222 -12.22 -4.90 -12.36
CA LEU A 222 -11.27 -4.40 -13.35
C LEU A 222 -11.45 -5.10 -14.71
N SER A 223 -11.90 -6.37 -14.69
CA SER A 223 -12.23 -7.16 -15.87
C SER A 223 -13.67 -6.94 -16.38
N GLY A 224 -14.39 -5.95 -15.83
CA GLY A 224 -15.76 -5.62 -16.23
C GLY A 224 -16.85 -6.48 -15.59
N GLY A 225 -16.53 -7.30 -14.59
CA GLY A 225 -17.49 -8.07 -13.81
C GLY A 225 -18.08 -7.29 -12.63
N ASN A 226 -18.94 -7.96 -11.87
CA ASN A 226 -19.60 -7.39 -10.70
C ASN A 226 -18.72 -7.49 -9.45
N SER A 227 -18.89 -6.53 -8.55
CA SER A 227 -18.28 -6.64 -7.20
C SER A 227 -18.94 -7.76 -6.40
N GLY A 228 -18.15 -8.43 -5.59
CA GLY A 228 -18.60 -9.51 -4.71
C GLY A 228 -17.70 -9.69 -3.47
N PRO A 229 -18.14 -10.47 -2.48
CA PRO A 229 -17.35 -10.74 -1.30
C PRO A 229 -16.15 -11.64 -1.63
N HIS A 230 -15.01 -11.35 -1.01
CA HIS A 230 -13.79 -12.15 -1.11
C HIS A 230 -13.00 -12.13 0.19
N LYS A 231 -12.01 -13.03 0.31
CA LYS A 231 -11.17 -13.21 1.50
C LYS A 231 -9.74 -12.65 1.35
N ILE A 232 -9.42 -12.04 0.21
CA ILE A 232 -8.07 -11.53 -0.07
C ILE A 232 -7.98 -10.10 0.45
N GLN A 233 -7.45 -9.92 1.64
CA GLN A 233 -7.37 -8.61 2.28
C GLN A 233 -6.43 -7.65 1.54
N GLY A 234 -6.82 -6.37 1.48
CA GLY A 234 -5.99 -5.29 0.92
C GLY A 234 -6.11 -5.06 -0.58
N ILE A 235 -6.81 -5.94 -1.30
CA ILE A 235 -7.14 -5.77 -2.73
C ILE A 235 -8.65 -5.89 -2.96
N GLY A 236 -9.12 -5.64 -4.18
CA GLY A 236 -10.52 -5.85 -4.54
C GLY A 236 -11.47 -4.89 -3.82
N ALA A 237 -11.35 -3.59 -4.07
CA ALA A 237 -12.16 -2.56 -3.42
C ALA A 237 -13.66 -2.61 -3.78
N GLY A 238 -14.06 -3.41 -4.77
CA GLY A 238 -15.44 -3.51 -5.25
C GLY A 238 -15.83 -2.43 -6.26
N PHE A 239 -14.91 -1.58 -6.65
CA PHE A 239 -15.06 -0.54 -7.68
C PHE A 239 -13.70 -0.26 -8.32
N VAL A 240 -13.68 0.44 -9.45
CA VAL A 240 -12.44 0.88 -10.11
C VAL A 240 -11.99 2.21 -9.48
N PRO A 241 -10.83 2.24 -8.76
CA PRO A 241 -10.36 3.45 -8.11
C PRO A 241 -9.86 4.50 -9.12
N LYS A 242 -9.96 5.79 -8.79
CA LYS A 242 -9.39 6.86 -9.63
C LYS A 242 -7.87 6.87 -9.67
N THR A 243 -7.21 6.26 -8.69
CA THR A 243 -5.75 6.08 -8.63
C THR A 243 -5.25 4.88 -9.43
N TYR A 244 -6.17 4.08 -10.02
CA TYR A 244 -5.85 3.02 -10.96
C TYR A 244 -5.74 3.59 -12.38
N ASN A 245 -4.60 3.37 -13.03
CA ASN A 245 -4.37 3.76 -14.42
C ASN A 245 -4.45 2.53 -15.32
N ALA A 246 -5.57 2.35 -16.01
CA ALA A 246 -5.79 1.21 -16.91
C ALA A 246 -4.90 1.25 -18.15
N ASP A 247 -4.46 2.45 -18.59
CA ASP A 247 -3.70 2.62 -19.84
C ASP A 247 -2.31 1.97 -19.83
N ILE A 248 -1.76 1.74 -18.63
CA ILE A 248 -0.45 1.09 -18.48
C ILE A 248 -0.55 -0.42 -18.25
N VAL A 249 -1.76 -0.96 -18.07
CA VAL A 249 -1.99 -2.36 -17.72
C VAL A 249 -2.11 -3.20 -18.99
N ASP A 250 -1.25 -4.20 -19.09
CA ASP A 250 -1.22 -5.11 -20.24
C ASP A 250 -2.17 -6.32 -20.05
N GLU A 251 -2.37 -6.72 -18.79
CA GLU A 251 -3.21 -7.89 -18.45
C GLU A 251 -3.84 -7.73 -17.05
N VAL A 252 -5.05 -8.26 -16.90
CA VAL A 252 -5.71 -8.41 -15.60
C VAL A 252 -5.93 -9.89 -15.33
N LEU A 253 -5.35 -10.38 -14.22
CA LEU A 253 -5.52 -11.75 -13.75
C LEU A 253 -6.49 -11.79 -12.56
N THR A 254 -7.39 -12.76 -12.59
CA THR A 254 -8.25 -13.06 -11.45
C THR A 254 -7.68 -14.21 -10.63
N VAL A 255 -7.73 -14.09 -9.29
CA VAL A 255 -7.24 -15.11 -8.36
C VAL A 255 -8.37 -15.52 -7.41
N SER A 256 -8.57 -16.83 -7.25
CA SER A 256 -9.55 -17.34 -6.30
C SER A 256 -9.08 -17.18 -4.84
N ASN A 257 -10.03 -17.15 -3.89
CA ASN A 257 -9.70 -17.14 -2.47
C ASN A 257 -8.84 -18.34 -2.07
N ASP A 258 -9.18 -19.52 -2.60
CA ASP A 258 -8.49 -20.76 -2.25
C ASP A 258 -7.05 -20.81 -2.79
N ASP A 259 -6.85 -20.31 -4.01
CA ASP A 259 -5.51 -20.21 -4.60
C ASP A 259 -4.64 -19.22 -3.82
N ALA A 260 -5.18 -18.06 -3.46
CA ALA A 260 -4.45 -17.07 -2.67
C ALA A 260 -4.03 -17.64 -1.31
N ILE A 261 -4.95 -18.28 -0.58
CA ILE A 261 -4.68 -18.87 0.74
C ILE A 261 -3.68 -20.02 0.60
N ARG A 262 -3.86 -20.91 -0.39
CA ARG A 262 -2.95 -22.03 -0.63
C ARG A 262 -1.54 -21.55 -0.94
N THR A 263 -1.40 -20.57 -1.84
CA THR A 263 -0.09 -20.02 -2.22
C THR A 263 0.57 -19.30 -1.05
N GLY A 264 -0.17 -18.52 -0.26
CA GLY A 264 0.36 -17.87 0.93
C GLY A 264 0.92 -18.88 1.94
N ARG A 265 0.22 -20.00 2.18
CA ARG A 265 0.72 -21.10 3.02
C ARG A 265 1.98 -21.75 2.45
N GLN A 266 2.05 -21.93 1.14
CA GLN A 266 3.23 -22.49 0.48
C GLN A 266 4.44 -21.56 0.61
N LEU A 267 4.26 -20.26 0.39
CA LEU A 267 5.32 -19.26 0.58
C LEU A 267 5.83 -19.24 2.02
N ALA A 268 4.95 -19.33 3.01
CA ALA A 268 5.35 -19.42 4.41
C ALA A 268 6.17 -20.68 4.71
N ALA A 269 5.73 -21.83 4.20
CA ALA A 269 6.38 -23.12 4.48
C ALA A 269 7.68 -23.32 3.68
N GLU A 270 7.80 -22.75 2.49
CA GLU A 270 8.89 -23.00 1.55
C GLU A 270 9.96 -21.92 1.56
N GLU A 271 9.56 -20.66 1.74
CA GLU A 271 10.45 -19.49 1.74
C GLU A 271 10.54 -18.80 3.12
N GLY A 272 9.74 -19.22 4.11
CA GLY A 272 9.61 -18.49 5.37
C GLY A 272 8.89 -17.14 5.22
N LEU A 273 8.25 -16.90 4.08
CA LEU A 273 7.60 -15.65 3.73
C LEU A 273 6.13 -15.69 4.14
N LEU A 274 5.82 -15.16 5.32
CA LEU A 274 4.44 -15.04 5.82
C LEU A 274 3.80 -13.76 5.30
N VAL A 275 2.87 -13.90 4.38
CA VAL A 275 2.16 -12.79 3.70
C VAL A 275 0.65 -13.03 3.65
#